data_ba099b9a82847c602217e3cd332a03bb
#
_entry.id   ba099b9a82847c602217e3cd332a03bb
#
_cell.length_a   1.000
_cell.length_b   1.000
_cell.length_c   1.000
_cell.angle_alpha   90.00
_cell.angle_beta   90.00
_cell.angle_gamma   90.00
#
_symmetry.space_group_name_H-M   'P 1'
#
loop_
_entity.id
_entity.type
_entity.pdbx_description
1 polymer ?
#
loop_
_entity_poly.entity_id
_entity_poly.type
_entity_poly.pdbx_seq_one_letter_code
_entity_poly.pdbx_strand_id
1 'polypeptide(L)'
;SAKAGRYMVRDAAKPVDHRLTIYVERRTAPPRLADGLMEAAVSLCQAYVDQPFRLMWSGETTSVREITGEEQLPEAVTALLKSKAQEEPQPPELRPEGKLLYCCTQLPADGQLPEDAVVLLCSDEPCAGEGVCRFTPEDMQEILGKWMWN
;
A
#
# COMPACT_ATOMS: atom_id res chain seq x y z
N SER A 1 -33.97 -2.21 -12.35
CA SER A 1 -33.95 -2.56 -12.63
C SER A 1 -33.64 -2.60 -12.51
N ALA A 2 -33.65 -2.27 -12.46
CA ALA A 2 -33.56 -2.58 -12.75
C ALA A 2 -33.24 -2.55 -12.62
N LYS A 3 -33.35 -2.22 -12.66
CA LYS A 3 -33.18 -2.46 -12.77
C LYS A 3 -32.78 -2.34 -12.42
N ALA A 4 -32.90 -2.05 -12.29
CA ALA A 4 -32.63 -2.28 -12.24
C ALA A 4 -32.26 -2.41 -11.94
N GLY A 5 -32.17 -2.23 -11.77
CA GLY A 5 -32.02 -2.61 -11.88
C GLY A 5 -31.51 -2.87 -11.58
N ARG A 6 -31.52 -2.76 -11.54
CA ARG A 6 -31.20 -3.29 -11.56
C ARG A 6 -30.58 -3.34 -11.31
N TYR A 7 -30.56 -2.99 -11.19
CA TYR A 7 -30.14 -3.37 -11.06
C TYR A 7 -29.67 -3.41 -10.46
N MET A 8 -29.63 -3.24 -10.43
CA MET A 8 -29.38 -3.45 -9.99
C MET A 8 -28.91 -3.44 -9.29
N VAL A 9 -28.92 -3.45 -9.07
CA VAL A 9 -28.57 -3.72 -8.50
C VAL A 9 -28.10 -3.97 -7.93
N ARG A 10 -28.09 -3.98 -7.88
CA ARG A 10 -27.64 -4.26 -7.35
C ARG A 10 -27.08 -4.15 -6.80
N ASP A 11 -27.20 -3.95 -6.85
CA ASP A 11 -26.74 -3.94 -6.26
C ASP A 11 -26.40 -3.66 -5.65
N ALA A 12 -27.32 -3.30 -6.36
CA ALA A 12 -27.20 -3.12 -5.00
C ALA A 12 -25.81 -3.02 -4.42
N ALA A 13 -25.65 -2.60 -3.37
CA ALA A 13 -24.47 -2.34 -2.62
C ALA A 13 -23.57 -3.54 -2.49
N LYS A 14 -22.98 -3.96 -3.57
CA LYS A 14 -21.79 -4.76 -3.49
C LYS A 14 -20.77 -3.90 -2.79
N PRO A 15 -20.17 -4.39 -1.72
CA PRO A 15 -18.99 -3.70 -1.21
C PRO A 15 -18.01 -3.56 -2.35
N VAL A 16 -17.40 -2.42 -2.44
CA VAL A 16 -16.41 -2.15 -3.47
C VAL A 16 -15.38 -3.28 -3.41
N ASP A 17 -15.22 -3.99 -4.51
CA ASP A 17 -14.28 -5.09 -4.61
C ASP A 17 -12.88 -4.49 -4.67
N HIS A 18 -12.27 -4.35 -3.51
CA HIS A 18 -10.90 -3.86 -3.41
C HIS A 18 -9.95 -4.99 -3.78
N ARG A 19 -9.59 -5.04 -5.05
CA ARG A 19 -8.63 -6.04 -5.52
C ARG A 19 -7.21 -5.71 -5.13
N LEU A 20 -6.99 -4.54 -4.53
CA LEU A 20 -5.66 -4.09 -4.15
C LEU A 20 -5.71 -3.38 -2.81
N THR A 21 -4.82 -3.75 -1.93
CA THR A 21 -4.55 -3.04 -0.68
C THR A 21 -3.08 -2.61 -0.69
N ILE A 22 -2.83 -1.34 -0.45
CA ILE A 22 -1.48 -0.80 -0.29
C ILE A 22 -1.32 -0.48 1.19
N TYR A 23 -0.41 -1.17 1.84
CA TYR A 23 -0.11 -0.96 3.26
C TYR A 23 1.28 -0.34 3.41
N VAL A 24 1.38 0.73 4.18
CA VAL A 24 2.64 1.41 4.45
C VAL A 24 2.98 1.25 5.92
N GLU A 25 4.05 0.54 6.21
CA GLU A 25 4.53 0.40 7.58
C GLU A 25 5.33 1.65 7.96
N ARG A 26 4.78 2.43 8.89
CA ARG A 26 5.42 3.65 9.38
C ARG A 26 6.34 3.29 10.54
N ARG A 27 7.53 2.85 10.21
CA ARG A 27 8.56 2.48 11.18
C ARG A 27 9.63 3.55 11.22
N THR A 28 10.15 3.84 12.41
CA THR A 28 11.30 4.73 12.56
C THR A 28 12.48 4.17 11.75
N ALA A 29 13.06 4.98 10.90
CA ALA A 29 14.13 4.59 10.00
C ALA A 29 14.97 5.83 9.67
N PRO A 30 16.17 5.64 9.10
CA PRO A 30 16.94 6.79 8.63
C PRO A 30 16.10 7.67 7.71
N PRO A 31 16.16 8.99 7.85
CA PRO A 31 15.30 9.89 7.09
C PRO A 31 15.30 9.64 5.59
N ARG A 32 16.46 9.34 5.02
CA ARG A 32 16.57 9.06 3.59
C ARG A 32 15.70 7.89 3.17
N LEU A 33 15.72 6.80 3.94
CA LEU A 33 14.93 5.61 3.63
C LEU A 33 13.44 5.83 3.92
N ALA A 34 13.13 6.50 5.03
CA ALA A 34 11.74 6.80 5.37
C ALA A 34 11.09 7.69 4.30
N ASP A 35 11.79 8.72 3.85
CA ASP A 35 11.29 9.60 2.80
C ASP A 35 11.16 8.86 1.47
N GLY A 36 12.12 8.00 1.16
CA GLY A 36 12.07 7.19 -0.05
C GLY A 36 10.88 6.24 -0.05
N LEU A 37 10.58 5.64 1.08
CA LEU A 37 9.41 4.77 1.21
C LEU A 37 8.12 5.55 1.00
N MET A 38 8.01 6.74 1.60
CA MET A 38 6.82 7.56 1.45
C MET A 38 6.63 8.00 0.00
N GLU A 39 7.71 8.38 -0.66
CA GLU A 39 7.66 8.76 -2.07
C GLU A 39 7.20 7.59 -2.94
N ALA A 40 7.71 6.39 -2.66
CA ALA A 40 7.29 5.18 -3.36
C ALA A 40 5.80 4.91 -3.15
N ALA A 41 5.33 5.02 -1.90
CA ALA A 41 3.93 4.79 -1.57
C ALA A 41 3.01 5.76 -2.31
N VAL A 42 3.37 7.04 -2.36
CA VAL A 42 2.60 8.05 -3.09
C VAL A 42 2.58 7.73 -4.59
N SER A 43 3.72 7.33 -5.14
CA SER A 43 3.81 6.95 -6.55
C SER A 43 2.92 5.77 -6.89
N LEU A 44 2.87 4.77 -6.00
CA LEU A 44 1.99 3.62 -6.17
C LEU A 44 0.52 4.05 -6.14
N CYS A 45 0.14 4.89 -5.19
CA CYS A 45 -1.22 5.38 -5.11
C CYS A 45 -1.65 6.10 -6.38
N GLN A 46 -0.76 6.92 -6.94
CA GLN A 46 -1.03 7.62 -8.18
C GLN A 46 -1.15 6.66 -9.37
N ALA A 47 -0.31 5.62 -9.39
CA ALA A 47 -0.34 4.65 -10.47
C ALA A 47 -1.61 3.81 -10.49
N TYR A 48 -2.20 3.55 -9.32
CA TYR A 48 -3.36 2.68 -9.21
C TYR A 48 -4.68 3.44 -9.03
N VAL A 49 -4.67 4.76 -9.16
CA VAL A 49 -5.85 5.58 -8.88
C VAL A 49 -7.02 5.32 -9.85
N ASP A 50 -6.75 4.72 -11.00
CA ASP A 50 -7.80 4.40 -11.99
C ASP A 50 -8.76 3.30 -11.51
N GLN A 51 -8.39 2.56 -10.48
CA GLN A 51 -9.22 1.51 -9.92
C GLN A 51 -9.35 1.70 -8.41
N PRO A 52 -10.48 1.32 -7.83
CA PRO A 52 -10.61 1.43 -6.38
C PRO A 52 -9.57 0.58 -5.67
N PHE A 53 -8.97 1.16 -4.64
CA PHE A 53 -8.03 0.43 -3.79
C PHE A 53 -8.13 0.94 -2.37
N ARG A 54 -7.53 0.19 -1.44
CA ARG A 54 -7.48 0.55 -0.03
C ARG A 54 -6.07 0.96 0.32
N LEU A 55 -5.93 2.12 0.94
CA LEU A 55 -4.65 2.60 1.46
C LEU A 55 -4.68 2.49 2.98
N MET A 56 -3.69 1.81 3.54
CA MET A 56 -3.58 1.62 4.98
C MET A 56 -2.18 1.99 5.44
N TRP A 57 -2.05 2.43 6.67
CA TRP A 57 -0.73 2.66 7.26
C TRP A 57 -0.78 2.46 8.76
N SER A 58 0.40 2.13 9.34
CA SER A 58 0.53 1.92 10.77
C SER A 58 0.62 3.25 11.51
N GLY A 59 0.20 3.26 12.75
CA GLY A 59 0.26 4.39 13.66
C GLY A 59 -0.05 3.88 15.03
N GLU A 60 -0.55 4.74 15.92
CA GLU A 60 -1.08 4.29 17.21
C GLU A 60 -2.22 3.30 16.96
N THR A 61 -3.01 3.57 15.92
CA THR A 61 -3.99 2.63 15.39
C THR A 61 -3.77 2.57 13.88
N THR A 62 -4.20 1.47 13.28
CA THR A 62 -4.12 1.34 11.82
C THR A 62 -5.10 2.29 11.18
N SER A 63 -4.60 3.13 10.27
CA SER A 63 -5.44 4.05 9.50
C SER A 63 -5.80 3.42 8.17
N VAL A 64 -7.02 3.65 7.72
CA VAL A 64 -7.55 3.09 6.48
C VAL A 64 -8.23 4.19 5.68
N ARG A 65 -7.96 4.21 4.38
CA ARG A 65 -8.66 5.11 3.45
C ARG A 65 -9.09 4.30 2.23
N GLU A 66 -10.37 4.44 1.89
CA GLU A 66 -10.90 3.83 0.67
C GLU A 66 -10.75 4.84 -0.47
N ILE A 67 -9.99 4.48 -1.49
CA ILE A 67 -9.73 5.37 -2.63
C ILE A 67 -10.53 4.86 -3.80
N THR A 68 -11.57 5.61 -4.17
CA THR A 68 -12.45 5.26 -5.27
C THR A 68 -12.34 6.23 -6.45
N GLY A 69 -11.53 7.26 -6.32
CA GLY A 69 -11.30 8.24 -7.38
C GLY A 69 -10.17 9.18 -7.03
N GLU A 70 -9.72 9.94 -8.00
CA GLU A 70 -8.60 10.88 -7.83
C GLU A 70 -8.88 11.95 -6.77
N GLU A 71 -10.13 12.35 -6.61
CA GLU A 71 -10.48 13.43 -5.69
C GLU A 71 -10.23 13.06 -4.22
N GLN A 72 -10.14 11.77 -3.92
CA GLN A 72 -9.88 11.31 -2.55
C GLN A 72 -8.39 11.21 -2.24
N LEU A 73 -7.57 11.17 -3.27
CA LEU A 73 -6.15 10.91 -3.11
C LEU A 73 -5.41 12.01 -2.34
N PRO A 74 -5.61 13.33 -2.62
CA PRO A 74 -4.86 14.35 -1.91
C PRO A 74 -5.05 14.32 -0.39
N GLU A 75 -6.27 14.08 0.09
CA GLU A 75 -6.53 13.99 1.53
C GLU A 75 -5.83 12.78 2.13
N ALA A 76 -5.94 11.64 1.47
CA ALA A 76 -5.33 10.41 1.94
C ALA A 76 -3.79 10.53 1.99
N VAL A 77 -3.19 11.08 0.96
CA VAL A 77 -1.74 11.29 0.91
C VAL A 77 -1.30 12.26 2.00
N THR A 78 -2.04 13.34 2.20
CA THR A 78 -1.73 14.31 3.25
C THR A 78 -1.78 13.65 4.63
N ALA A 79 -2.81 12.85 4.89
CA ALA A 79 -2.95 12.14 6.16
C ALA A 79 -1.78 11.16 6.37
N LEU A 80 -1.41 10.43 5.34
CA LEU A 80 -0.27 9.52 5.39
C LEU A 80 1.04 10.26 5.70
N LEU A 81 1.29 11.37 5.01
CA LEU A 81 2.53 12.13 5.20
C LEU A 81 2.61 12.78 6.58
N LYS A 82 1.46 13.08 7.18
CA LYS A 82 1.42 13.64 8.54
C LYS A 82 1.49 12.57 9.63
N SER A 83 1.37 11.31 9.28
CA SER A 83 1.44 10.23 10.27
C SER A 83 2.83 10.14 10.87
N LYS A 84 2.90 9.62 12.10
CA LYS A 84 4.16 9.48 12.82
C LYS A 84 4.68 8.07 12.74
N ALA A 85 5.99 7.93 12.54
CA ALA A 85 6.64 6.65 12.58
C ALA A 85 6.66 6.10 14.00
N GLN A 86 6.56 4.79 14.12
CA GLN A 86 6.62 4.06 15.40
C GLN A 86 7.90 3.24 15.44
N GLU A 87 8.48 3.07 16.63
CA GLU A 87 9.67 2.24 16.76
C GLU A 87 9.36 0.77 16.50
N GLU A 88 8.22 0.32 17.00
CA GLU A 88 7.76 -1.06 16.79
C GLU A 88 6.30 -1.06 16.38
N PRO A 89 6.03 -0.81 15.09
CA PRO A 89 4.65 -0.83 14.62
C PRO A 89 4.01 -2.18 14.86
N GLN A 90 2.77 -2.16 15.32
CA GLN A 90 2.02 -3.39 15.52
C GLN A 90 1.72 -4.03 14.17
N PRO A 91 1.92 -5.34 14.02
CA PRO A 91 1.55 -5.98 12.78
C PRO A 91 0.04 -5.87 12.58
N PRO A 92 -0.40 -5.44 11.41
CA PRO A 92 -1.82 -5.28 11.14
C PRO A 92 -2.47 -6.63 10.93
N GLU A 93 -3.76 -6.71 11.27
CA GLU A 93 -4.56 -7.84 10.86
C GLU A 93 -4.94 -7.61 9.39
N LEU A 94 -4.12 -8.10 8.50
CA LEU A 94 -4.36 -7.97 7.08
C LEU A 94 -5.04 -9.22 6.56
N ARG A 95 -6.29 -9.07 6.16
CA ARG A 95 -7.04 -10.13 5.48
C ARG A 95 -7.51 -9.55 4.14
N PRO A 96 -6.57 -9.24 3.26
CA PRO A 96 -6.97 -8.62 2.01
C PRO A 96 -7.69 -9.63 1.11
N GLU A 97 -8.80 -9.19 0.57
CA GLU A 97 -9.48 -9.91 -0.49
C GLU A 97 -8.84 -9.47 -1.79
N GLY A 98 -7.67 -9.96 -2.09
CA GLY A 98 -6.97 -9.54 -3.29
C GLY A 98 -5.50 -9.32 -3.01
N LYS A 99 -4.86 -8.56 -3.87
CA LYS A 99 -3.42 -8.35 -3.79
C LYS A 99 -3.05 -7.37 -2.69
N LEU A 100 -2.02 -7.70 -1.94
CA LEU A 100 -1.46 -6.83 -0.92
C LEU A 100 -0.08 -6.36 -1.36
N LEU A 101 0.12 -5.04 -1.37
CA LEU A 101 1.44 -4.43 -1.55
C LEU A 101 1.86 -3.88 -0.18
N TYR A 102 2.87 -4.48 0.41
CA TYR A 102 3.35 -4.12 1.75
C TYR A 102 4.62 -3.30 1.63
N CYS A 103 4.52 -2.01 1.95
CA CYS A 103 5.64 -1.07 1.82
C CYS A 103 6.32 -0.91 3.18
N CYS A 104 7.61 -1.15 3.25
CA CYS A 104 8.34 -1.13 4.51
C CYS A 104 9.81 -0.78 4.32
N THR A 105 10.48 -0.47 5.43
CA THR A 105 11.93 -0.27 5.47
C THR A 105 12.65 -1.44 6.13
N GLN A 106 11.89 -2.40 6.66
CA GLN A 106 12.42 -3.60 7.29
C GLN A 106 11.46 -4.75 7.02
N LEU A 107 12.00 -5.90 6.62
CA LEU A 107 11.16 -7.04 6.30
C LEU A 107 10.33 -7.48 7.50
N PRO A 108 9.04 -7.80 7.30
CA PRO A 108 8.22 -8.35 8.37
C PRO A 108 8.68 -9.76 8.73
N ALA A 109 8.29 -10.22 9.92
CA ALA A 109 8.61 -11.58 10.35
C ALA A 109 7.89 -12.60 9.48
N ASP A 110 8.48 -13.79 9.38
CA ASP A 110 7.87 -14.87 8.60
C ASP A 110 6.47 -15.18 9.11
N GLY A 111 5.56 -15.37 8.17
CA GLY A 111 4.19 -15.76 8.49
C GLY A 111 3.26 -14.60 8.85
N GLN A 112 3.75 -13.36 8.88
CA GLN A 112 2.91 -12.20 9.18
C GLN A 112 2.07 -11.75 7.98
N LEU A 113 2.49 -12.07 6.78
CA LEU A 113 1.81 -11.63 5.56
C LEU A 113 1.23 -12.82 4.79
N PRO A 114 0.17 -12.59 4.00
CA PRO A 114 -0.33 -13.61 3.08
C PRO A 114 0.74 -14.07 2.10
N GLU A 115 0.66 -15.30 1.64
CA GLU A 115 1.65 -15.89 0.74
C GLU A 115 1.81 -15.11 -0.57
N ASP A 116 0.74 -14.52 -1.06
CA ASP A 116 0.75 -13.80 -2.34
C ASP A 116 1.04 -12.30 -2.18
N ALA A 117 1.38 -11.86 -0.97
CA ALA A 117 1.72 -10.46 -0.73
C ALA A 117 3.03 -10.11 -1.42
N VAL A 118 3.10 -8.89 -1.96
CA VAL A 118 4.33 -8.35 -2.52
C VAL A 118 4.89 -7.33 -1.53
N VAL A 119 6.15 -7.51 -1.15
CA VAL A 119 6.83 -6.60 -0.24
C VAL A 119 7.66 -5.61 -1.04
N LEU A 120 7.40 -4.33 -0.83
CA LEU A 120 8.20 -3.26 -1.42
C LEU A 120 9.10 -2.72 -0.32
N LEU A 121 10.38 -3.10 -0.38
CA LEU A 121 11.35 -2.83 0.67
C LEU A 121 12.29 -1.72 0.26
N CYS A 122 12.26 -0.62 1.02
CA CYS A 122 13.20 0.48 0.82
C CYS A 122 14.38 0.28 1.76
N SER A 123 15.49 -0.22 1.23
CA SER A 123 16.66 -0.57 2.03
C SER A 123 17.92 -0.54 1.18
N ASP A 124 19.03 -0.18 1.79
CA ASP A 124 20.35 -0.23 1.14
C ASP A 124 20.92 -1.64 1.13
N GLU A 125 20.41 -2.53 1.97
CA GLU A 125 20.93 -3.88 2.06
C GLU A 125 20.31 -4.77 0.98
N PRO A 126 21.13 -5.55 0.27
CA PRO A 126 20.59 -6.45 -0.74
C PRO A 126 19.65 -7.47 -0.08
N CYS A 127 18.54 -7.71 -0.72
CA CYS A 127 17.57 -8.69 -0.26
C CYS A 127 17.05 -9.43 -1.48
N ALA A 128 17.13 -10.75 -1.45
CA ALA A 128 16.57 -11.59 -2.48
C ALA A 128 15.54 -12.49 -1.86
N GLY A 129 14.35 -12.53 -2.44
CA GLY A 129 13.29 -13.39 -1.96
C GLY A 129 12.09 -13.31 -2.89
N GLU A 130 11.31 -14.38 -2.91
CA GLU A 130 10.06 -14.39 -3.65
C GLU A 130 9.12 -13.34 -3.09
N GLY A 131 8.53 -12.53 -3.98
CA GLY A 131 7.58 -11.53 -3.55
C GLY A 131 8.20 -10.30 -2.91
N VAL A 132 9.52 -10.13 -2.95
CA VAL A 132 10.20 -8.95 -2.40
C VAL A 132 10.81 -8.13 -3.52
N CYS A 133 10.42 -6.86 -3.58
CA CYS A 133 10.99 -5.89 -4.51
C CYS A 133 11.76 -4.87 -3.66
N ARG A 134 13.09 -4.96 -3.70
CA ARG A 134 13.95 -4.02 -2.96
C ARG A 134 14.34 -2.84 -3.85
N PHE A 135 14.34 -1.66 -3.27
CA PHE A 135 14.78 -0.45 -3.96
C PHE A 135 15.42 0.50 -2.97
N THR A 136 16.16 1.49 -3.50
CA THR A 136 16.70 2.59 -2.72
C THR A 136 16.02 3.88 -3.19
N PRO A 137 16.10 4.97 -2.42
CA PRO A 137 15.55 6.24 -2.89
C PRO A 137 16.11 6.69 -4.24
N GLU A 138 17.35 6.33 -4.55
CA GLU A 138 18.02 6.73 -5.77
C GLU A 138 17.58 5.94 -6.99
N ASP A 139 17.23 4.66 -6.82
CA ASP A 139 16.80 3.81 -7.95
C ASP A 139 15.30 3.51 -7.95
N MET A 140 14.56 4.14 -7.04
CA MET A 140 13.13 3.89 -6.86
C MET A 140 12.34 3.96 -8.17
N GLN A 141 12.52 5.03 -8.93
CA GLN A 141 11.74 5.21 -10.15
C GLN A 141 12.03 4.13 -11.17
N GLU A 142 13.30 3.73 -11.31
CA GLU A 142 13.68 2.66 -12.22
C GLU A 142 13.11 1.32 -11.78
N ILE A 143 13.30 0.97 -10.51
CA ILE A 143 12.87 -0.33 -9.99
C ILE A 143 11.34 -0.46 -10.00
N LEU A 144 10.64 0.55 -9.49
CA LEU A 144 9.17 0.51 -9.46
C LEU A 144 8.57 0.59 -10.86
N GLY A 145 9.20 1.37 -11.75
CA GLY A 145 8.76 1.42 -13.13
C GLY A 145 8.80 0.07 -13.81
N LYS A 146 9.89 -0.65 -13.64
CA LYS A 146 10.02 -2.02 -14.19
C LYS A 146 9.00 -2.96 -13.56
N TRP A 147 8.82 -2.86 -12.25
CA TRP A 147 7.89 -3.73 -11.54
C TRP A 147 6.45 -3.48 -11.95
N MET A 148 6.04 -2.21 -12.04
CA MET A 148 4.65 -1.86 -12.34
C MET A 148 4.26 -2.14 -13.80
N TRP A 149 5.22 -2.06 -14.72
CA TRP A 149 4.94 -2.19 -16.15
C TRP A 149 5.29 -3.56 -16.73
N ASN A 150 5.69 -4.49 -15.88
CA ASN A 150 5.96 -5.87 -16.30
C ASN A 150 4.83 -6.81 -15.91
#